data_3c67dd7e44fedf2ae94a5d06dbfbd44c
#
_entry.id   3c67dd7e44fedf2ae94a5d06dbfbd44c
#
_cell.length_a   1.000
_cell.length_b   1.000
_cell.length_c   1.000
_cell.angle_alpha   90.00
_cell.angle_beta   90.00
_cell.angle_gamma   90.00
#
_symmetry.space_group_name_H-M   'P 1'
#
loop_
_entity.id
_entity.type
_entity.pdbx_description
1 polymer ?
#
loop_
_entity_poly.entity_id
_entity_poly.type
_entity_poly.pdbx_seq_one_letter_code
_entity_poly.pdbx_strand_id
1 'polypeptide(L)'
;LEGTVVNVAPQGGRKHPEQKFTEVNTKNILFIAGGAFSGIERNISNRLNMQAVGFSASLDEDGIDQENLLKYITPSDLKSFGLIPEIIGRLPVLTFMNPLDAKALRAILTEPKNSIIKQYQKLFAMDDVDFTIAEEALNFIVDKAVTYKLGARGLRSLCEAIFSDAMFDLPSSDEKEFHVSREYAESKLSIAALKKLKAAS
;
A
#
# COMPACT_ATOMS: atom_id res chain seq x y z
N LEU A 1 16.98 18.60 2.71
CA LEU A 1 16.57 18.60 1.31
C LEU A 1 17.45 19.47 0.40
N GLU A 2 18.13 20.47 0.95
CA GLU A 2 18.98 21.39 0.17
C GLU A 2 20.42 20.90 -0.06
N GLY A 3 20.79 19.74 0.44
CA GLY A 3 22.12 19.18 0.26
C GLY A 3 23.19 19.86 1.10
N THR A 4 23.06 19.82 2.41
CA THR A 4 24.04 20.34 3.37
C THR A 4 24.75 19.20 4.11
N VAL A 5 25.86 19.52 4.76
CA VAL A 5 26.49 18.63 5.72
C VAL A 5 25.78 18.79 7.06
N VAL A 6 25.30 17.68 7.62
CA VAL A 6 24.64 17.65 8.92
C VAL A 6 25.37 16.74 9.89
N ASN A 7 25.42 17.15 11.15
CA ASN A 7 26.04 16.37 12.22
C ASN A 7 24.98 15.48 12.88
N VAL A 8 25.14 14.17 12.75
CA VAL A 8 24.22 13.16 13.29
C VAL A 8 24.84 12.47 14.49
N ALA A 9 24.09 12.40 15.59
CA ALA A 9 24.52 11.65 16.77
C ALA A 9 24.50 10.14 16.49
N PRO A 10 25.56 9.38 16.82
CA PRO A 10 25.68 7.95 16.47
C PRO A 10 24.65 7.04 17.15
N GLN A 11 24.05 7.44 18.26
CA GLN A 11 22.98 6.72 18.94
C GLN A 11 21.93 7.69 19.46
N GLY A 12 20.65 7.37 19.17
CA GLY A 12 19.53 8.25 19.41
C GLY A 12 19.39 8.78 20.83
N GLY A 13 19.38 10.09 20.93
CA GLY A 13 18.51 10.75 21.88
C GLY A 13 19.14 11.41 23.11
N ARG A 14 20.33 11.14 23.60
CA ARG A 14 20.97 11.92 24.69
C ARG A 14 22.28 12.52 24.24
N LYS A 15 22.32 13.86 24.23
CA LYS A 15 23.56 14.61 23.98
C LYS A 15 24.51 14.41 25.17
N HIS A 16 25.52 13.54 25.01
CA HIS A 16 26.68 13.53 25.92
C HIS A 16 27.69 14.57 25.42
N PRO A 17 28.30 15.38 26.31
CA PRO A 17 29.22 16.46 25.92
C PRO A 17 30.46 16.00 25.14
N GLU A 18 30.86 14.74 25.27
CA GLU A 18 32.05 14.16 24.63
C GLU A 18 31.77 13.29 23.39
N GLN A 19 30.52 13.23 22.93
CA GLN A 19 30.15 12.35 21.84
C GLN A 19 30.53 12.97 20.48
N LYS A 20 31.38 12.27 19.71
CA LYS A 20 31.71 12.68 18.33
C LYS A 20 30.50 12.51 17.44
N PHE A 21 30.08 13.56 16.78
CA PHE A 21 29.05 13.53 15.74
C PHE A 21 29.61 12.95 14.45
N THR A 22 28.78 12.22 13.72
CA THR A 22 29.09 11.77 12.38
C THR A 22 28.57 12.81 11.37
N GLU A 23 29.50 13.36 10.57
CA GLU A 23 29.15 14.29 9.49
C GLU A 23 28.54 13.50 8.33
N VAL A 24 27.33 13.86 7.92
CA VAL A 24 26.62 13.27 6.78
C VAL A 24 26.36 14.35 5.73
N ASN A 25 26.92 14.17 4.53
CA ASN A 25 26.65 15.04 3.40
C ASN A 25 25.37 14.57 2.69
N THR A 26 24.33 15.40 2.72
CA THR A 26 23.02 15.06 2.15
C THR A 26 22.86 15.42 0.67
N LYS A 27 23.92 15.93 0.01
CA LYS A 27 23.86 16.36 -1.41
C LYS A 27 23.42 15.26 -2.37
N ASN A 28 23.86 14.02 -2.13
CA ASN A 28 23.61 12.88 -3.02
C ASN A 28 22.57 11.90 -2.44
N ILE A 29 21.73 12.36 -1.52
CA ILE A 29 20.64 11.54 -0.96
C ILE A 29 19.36 11.83 -1.76
N LEU A 30 18.78 10.78 -2.33
CA LEU A 30 17.47 10.86 -2.95
C LEU A 30 16.39 10.86 -1.87
N PHE A 31 15.51 11.87 -1.89
CA PHE A 31 14.35 11.96 -1.02
C PHE A 31 13.09 11.59 -1.79
N ILE A 32 12.38 10.60 -1.30
CA ILE A 32 11.06 10.19 -1.82
C ILE A 32 10.06 10.39 -0.69
N ALA A 33 9.10 11.29 -0.91
CA ALA A 33 8.04 11.56 0.05
C ALA A 33 6.69 11.12 -0.54
N GLY A 34 5.88 10.43 0.25
CA GLY A 34 4.57 9.97 -0.17
C GLY A 34 3.51 10.26 0.89
N GLY A 35 2.28 10.46 0.45
CA GLY A 35 1.12 10.65 1.29
C GLY A 35 -0.16 10.22 0.58
N ALA A 36 -1.21 9.92 1.34
CA ALA A 36 -2.50 9.54 0.78
C ALA A 36 -3.25 10.74 0.19
N PHE A 37 -3.03 11.94 0.70
CA PHE A 37 -3.70 13.19 0.28
C PHE A 37 -5.21 13.02 0.09
N SER A 38 -5.88 12.33 1.03
CA SER A 38 -7.30 11.98 0.92
C SER A 38 -8.17 13.19 0.68
N GLY A 39 -8.93 13.19 -0.42
CA GLY A 39 -9.80 14.31 -0.83
C GLY A 39 -9.15 15.34 -1.76
N ILE A 40 -7.88 15.16 -2.16
CA ILE A 40 -7.21 16.04 -3.13
C ILE A 40 -7.90 15.98 -4.52
N GLU A 41 -8.56 14.86 -4.83
CA GLU A 41 -9.33 14.64 -6.05
C GLU A 41 -10.40 15.74 -6.25
N ARG A 42 -10.98 16.24 -5.15
CA ARG A 42 -11.95 17.34 -5.20
C ARG A 42 -11.29 18.62 -5.71
N ASN A 43 -10.08 18.92 -5.28
CA ASN A 43 -9.35 20.12 -5.73
C ASN A 43 -9.00 20.00 -7.22
N ILE A 44 -8.56 18.82 -7.65
CA ILE A 44 -8.24 18.52 -9.06
C ILE A 44 -9.50 18.67 -9.92
N SER A 45 -10.62 18.03 -9.52
CA SER A 45 -11.90 18.10 -10.22
C SER A 45 -12.40 19.54 -10.35
N ASN A 46 -12.37 20.32 -9.26
CA ASN A 46 -12.78 21.72 -9.28
C ASN A 46 -11.93 22.53 -10.26
N ARG A 47 -10.62 22.35 -10.27
CA ARG A 47 -9.72 23.04 -11.20
C ARG A 47 -10.02 22.67 -12.66
N LEU A 48 -10.19 21.40 -12.96
CA LEU A 48 -10.49 20.93 -14.31
C LEU A 48 -11.86 21.44 -14.78
N ASN A 49 -12.88 21.39 -13.94
CA ASN A 49 -14.21 21.89 -14.26
C ASN A 49 -14.22 23.42 -14.46
N MET A 50 -13.47 24.19 -13.68
CA MET A 50 -13.33 25.63 -13.87
C MET A 50 -12.64 25.97 -15.20
N GLN A 51 -11.67 25.18 -15.65
CA GLN A 51 -11.03 25.36 -16.95
C GLN A 51 -11.98 25.04 -18.11
N ALA A 52 -12.83 24.02 -17.99
CA ALA A 52 -13.81 23.67 -18.99
C ALA A 52 -14.90 24.75 -19.18
N VAL A 53 -15.25 25.53 -18.15
CA VAL A 53 -16.20 26.64 -18.23
C VAL A 53 -15.59 27.88 -18.86
N GLY A 54 -14.26 28.08 -18.77
CA GLY A 54 -13.57 29.27 -19.30
C GLY A 54 -13.16 29.20 -20.78
N PHE A 55 -13.07 28.03 -21.36
CA PHE A 55 -12.74 27.77 -22.77
C PHE A 55 -13.87 26.99 -23.40
N SER A 56 -14.78 27.69 -24.08
CA SER A 56 -15.81 27.02 -24.85
C SER A 56 -15.22 26.14 -25.95
N ALA A 57 -15.53 24.87 -25.89
CA ALA A 57 -15.70 23.92 -27.00
C ALA A 57 -14.51 23.68 -27.96
N SER A 58 -13.35 23.30 -27.44
CA SER A 58 -12.37 22.53 -28.23
C SER A 58 -11.42 21.69 -27.34
N LEU A 59 -11.95 21.04 -26.32
CA LEU A 59 -11.25 19.93 -25.70
C LEU A 59 -11.71 18.66 -26.40
N ASP A 60 -10.76 18.02 -27.06
CA ASP A 60 -10.90 16.75 -27.72
C ASP A 60 -11.72 15.79 -26.86
N GLU A 61 -12.45 14.88 -27.52
CA GLU A 61 -13.34 13.87 -26.96
C GLU A 61 -12.64 12.83 -26.05
N ASP A 62 -11.37 13.01 -25.71
CA ASP A 62 -10.70 12.26 -24.64
C ASP A 62 -11.14 12.81 -23.28
N GLY A 63 -12.32 12.35 -22.86
CA GLY A 63 -12.93 12.72 -21.60
C GLY A 63 -11.97 12.55 -20.42
N ILE A 64 -11.98 13.53 -19.50
CA ILE A 64 -11.23 13.45 -18.24
C ILE A 64 -11.50 12.12 -17.56
N ASP A 65 -10.44 11.34 -17.30
CA ASP A 65 -10.53 10.09 -16.58
C ASP A 65 -10.96 10.34 -15.12
N GLN A 66 -12.29 10.26 -14.90
CA GLN A 66 -12.91 10.48 -13.60
C GLN A 66 -12.51 9.42 -12.56
N GLU A 67 -12.08 8.24 -13.00
CA GLU A 67 -11.66 7.16 -12.11
C GLU A 67 -10.23 7.35 -11.60
N ASN A 68 -9.41 8.14 -12.34
CA ASN A 68 -8.00 8.37 -11.96
C ASN A 68 -7.61 9.85 -12.09
N LEU A 69 -8.28 10.70 -11.32
CA LEU A 69 -8.03 12.16 -11.30
C LEU A 69 -6.59 12.50 -10.89
N LEU A 70 -5.92 11.63 -10.15
CA LEU A 70 -4.53 11.84 -9.73
C LEU A 70 -3.54 11.96 -10.90
N LYS A 71 -3.88 11.47 -12.09
CA LYS A 71 -3.08 11.69 -13.31
C LYS A 71 -2.89 13.17 -13.64
N TYR A 72 -3.85 14.00 -13.24
CA TYR A 72 -3.90 15.43 -13.54
C TYR A 72 -3.38 16.30 -12.40
N ILE A 73 -2.75 15.70 -11.36
CA ILE A 73 -2.25 16.42 -10.19
C ILE A 73 -1.20 17.45 -10.56
N THR A 74 -1.29 18.63 -9.98
CA THR A 74 -0.35 19.72 -10.17
C THR A 74 0.14 20.28 -8.82
N PRO A 75 1.27 21.00 -8.80
CA PRO A 75 1.74 21.68 -7.58
C PRO A 75 0.72 22.63 -6.96
N SER A 76 -0.16 23.26 -7.78
CA SER A 76 -1.23 24.13 -7.30
C SER A 76 -2.29 23.36 -6.50
N ASP A 77 -2.57 22.10 -6.86
CA ASP A 77 -3.51 21.26 -6.12
C ASP A 77 -2.98 20.94 -4.72
N LEU A 78 -1.67 20.63 -4.63
CA LEU A 78 -0.99 20.39 -3.36
C LEU A 78 -1.00 21.65 -2.47
N LYS A 79 -0.77 22.82 -3.06
CA LYS A 79 -0.88 24.11 -2.34
C LYS A 79 -2.29 24.35 -1.82
N SER A 80 -3.30 24.11 -2.65
CA SER A 80 -4.72 24.24 -2.27
C SER A 80 -5.15 23.21 -1.24
N PHE A 81 -4.49 22.04 -1.21
CA PHE A 81 -4.68 21.01 -0.20
C PHE A 81 -4.08 21.38 1.16
N GLY A 82 -3.09 22.30 1.17
CA GLY A 82 -2.47 22.81 2.40
C GLY A 82 -0.98 22.57 2.55
N LEU A 83 -0.29 22.05 1.53
CA LEU A 83 1.16 21.96 1.57
C LEU A 83 1.79 23.35 1.42
N ILE A 84 2.81 23.60 2.22
CA ILE A 84 3.55 24.86 2.16
C ILE A 84 4.41 24.93 0.90
N PRO A 85 4.48 26.10 0.24
CA PRO A 85 5.20 26.27 -1.02
C PRO A 85 6.67 25.86 -0.97
N GLU A 86 7.34 26.03 0.18
CA GLU A 86 8.73 25.69 0.39
C GLU A 86 8.99 24.19 0.24
N ILE A 87 8.09 23.35 0.71
CA ILE A 87 8.19 21.88 0.55
C ILE A 87 7.93 21.50 -0.90
N ILE A 88 6.91 22.09 -1.52
CA ILE A 88 6.59 21.83 -2.94
C ILE A 88 7.76 22.21 -3.84
N GLY A 89 8.43 23.34 -3.58
CA GLY A 89 9.58 23.79 -4.36
C GLY A 89 10.83 22.92 -4.19
N ARG A 90 10.95 22.19 -3.06
CA ARG A 90 12.09 21.29 -2.79
C ARG A 90 11.86 19.86 -3.23
N LEU A 91 10.64 19.49 -3.56
CA LEU A 91 10.24 18.21 -4.13
C LEU A 91 9.60 18.44 -5.50
N PRO A 92 10.39 18.86 -6.52
CA PRO A 92 9.85 19.36 -7.78
C PRO A 92 9.26 18.26 -8.67
N VAL A 93 9.63 17.01 -8.44
CA VAL A 93 9.10 15.87 -9.21
C VAL A 93 7.85 15.36 -8.51
N LEU A 94 6.71 15.59 -9.15
CA LEU A 94 5.41 15.14 -8.69
C LEU A 94 4.97 13.94 -9.51
N THR A 95 4.55 12.88 -8.83
CA THR A 95 4.03 11.66 -9.45
C THR A 95 2.84 11.12 -8.65
N PHE A 96 2.16 10.14 -9.19
CA PHE A 96 1.02 9.48 -8.57
C PHE A 96 1.15 7.97 -8.65
N MET A 97 0.37 7.26 -7.84
CA MET A 97 0.30 5.80 -7.85
C MET A 97 -1.04 5.38 -8.44
N ASN A 98 -0.99 4.45 -9.39
CA ASN A 98 -2.21 3.85 -9.92
C ASN A 98 -2.89 2.97 -8.86
N PRO A 99 -4.23 2.85 -8.88
CA PRO A 99 -4.93 1.84 -8.11
C PRO A 99 -4.40 0.44 -8.42
N LEU A 100 -4.37 -0.42 -7.40
CA LEU A 100 -3.93 -1.81 -7.58
C LEU A 100 -5.02 -2.62 -8.27
N ASP A 101 -4.71 -3.17 -9.44
CA ASP A 101 -5.56 -4.13 -10.14
C ASP A 101 -5.40 -5.55 -9.55
N ALA A 102 -6.24 -6.47 -10.01
CA ALA A 102 -6.21 -7.87 -9.56
C ALA A 102 -4.85 -8.53 -9.84
N LYS A 103 -4.21 -8.20 -10.97
CA LYS A 103 -2.90 -8.73 -11.34
C LYS A 103 -1.81 -8.26 -10.37
N ALA A 104 -1.80 -6.96 -10.03
CA ALA A 104 -0.86 -6.41 -9.08
C ALA A 104 -1.07 -6.99 -7.66
N LEU A 105 -2.32 -7.12 -7.21
CA LEU A 105 -2.65 -7.74 -5.92
C LEU A 105 -2.20 -9.19 -5.85
N ARG A 106 -2.39 -9.97 -6.94
CA ARG A 106 -1.89 -11.34 -7.02
C ARG A 106 -0.36 -11.38 -6.96
N ALA A 107 0.31 -10.53 -7.73
CA ALA A 107 1.77 -10.43 -7.70
C ALA A 107 2.29 -10.11 -6.28
N ILE A 108 1.65 -9.18 -5.56
CA ILE A 108 2.00 -8.85 -4.17
C ILE A 108 1.90 -10.07 -3.25
N LEU A 109 0.91 -10.96 -3.46
CA LEU A 109 0.74 -12.16 -2.65
C LEU A 109 1.86 -13.18 -2.85
N THR A 110 2.40 -13.32 -4.07
CA THR A 110 3.21 -14.48 -4.46
C THR A 110 4.64 -14.17 -4.90
N GLU A 111 4.87 -13.06 -5.62
CA GLU A 111 6.14 -12.81 -6.30
C GLU A 111 7.27 -12.30 -5.38
N PRO A 112 7.07 -11.29 -4.50
CA PRO A 112 8.16 -10.72 -3.73
C PRO A 112 8.94 -11.76 -2.96
N LYS A 113 10.22 -11.50 -2.72
CA LYS A 113 11.11 -12.38 -1.94
C LYS A 113 10.52 -12.70 -0.56
N ASN A 114 9.82 -11.73 0.03
CA ASN A 114 9.11 -11.86 1.31
C ASN A 114 7.60 -11.62 1.10
N SER A 115 6.99 -12.31 0.12
CA SER A 115 5.55 -12.24 -0.13
C SER A 115 4.74 -12.84 1.01
N ILE A 116 3.48 -12.45 1.13
CA ILE A 116 2.60 -12.90 2.22
C ILE A 116 2.52 -14.44 2.26
N ILE A 117 2.30 -15.09 1.13
CA ILE A 117 2.22 -16.56 1.07
C ILE A 117 3.54 -17.22 1.49
N LYS A 118 4.70 -16.70 1.05
CA LYS A 118 6.00 -17.22 1.45
C LYS A 118 6.29 -17.03 2.95
N GLN A 119 5.74 -15.97 3.56
CA GLN A 119 5.81 -15.80 5.01
C GLN A 119 5.04 -16.91 5.74
N TYR A 120 3.81 -17.21 5.31
CA TYR A 120 3.02 -18.30 5.89
C TYR A 120 3.66 -19.68 5.66
N GLN A 121 4.21 -19.94 4.46
CA GLN A 121 4.98 -21.16 4.21
C GLN A 121 6.10 -21.34 5.23
N LYS A 122 6.84 -20.27 5.53
CA LYS A 122 7.91 -20.34 6.54
C LYS A 122 7.38 -20.53 7.96
N LEU A 123 6.26 -19.88 8.31
CA LEU A 123 5.65 -20.03 9.63
C LEU A 123 5.20 -21.46 9.87
N PHE A 124 4.45 -22.05 8.94
CA PHE A 124 4.01 -23.46 9.04
C PHE A 124 5.19 -24.45 9.02
N ALA A 125 6.22 -24.19 8.22
CA ALA A 125 7.41 -25.02 8.20
C ALA A 125 8.20 -25.02 9.52
N MET A 126 8.07 -23.98 10.37
CA MET A 126 8.67 -23.97 11.71
C MET A 126 7.99 -24.95 12.67
N ASP A 127 6.74 -25.33 12.38
CA ASP A 127 5.97 -26.33 13.12
C ASP A 127 5.90 -27.67 12.40
N ASP A 128 6.83 -27.93 11.43
CA ASP A 128 6.90 -29.12 10.60
C ASP A 128 5.63 -29.41 9.78
N VAL A 129 4.90 -28.34 9.38
CA VAL A 129 3.69 -28.43 8.54
C VAL A 129 4.03 -27.95 7.13
N ASP A 130 3.77 -28.79 6.10
CA ASP A 130 3.89 -28.38 4.69
C ASP A 130 2.66 -27.63 4.23
N PHE A 131 2.83 -26.32 4.00
CA PHE A 131 1.75 -25.41 3.59
C PHE A 131 1.71 -25.24 2.08
N THR A 132 0.57 -25.56 1.50
CA THR A 132 0.27 -25.31 0.08
C THR A 132 -1.06 -24.58 -0.09
N ILE A 133 -1.19 -23.81 -1.16
CA ILE A 133 -2.42 -23.07 -1.48
C ILE A 133 -2.80 -23.27 -2.95
N ALA A 134 -4.05 -23.59 -3.19
CA ALA A 134 -4.60 -23.77 -4.53
C ALA A 134 -4.70 -22.42 -5.29
N GLU A 135 -4.56 -22.47 -6.61
CA GLU A 135 -4.72 -21.32 -7.48
C GLU A 135 -6.11 -20.66 -7.35
N GLU A 136 -7.15 -21.47 -7.20
CA GLU A 136 -8.52 -20.99 -7.00
C GLU A 136 -8.69 -20.24 -5.68
N ALA A 137 -7.97 -20.67 -4.63
CA ALA A 137 -7.96 -19.97 -3.34
C ALA A 137 -7.23 -18.62 -3.43
N LEU A 138 -6.11 -18.55 -4.15
CA LEU A 138 -5.40 -17.29 -4.41
C LEU A 138 -6.28 -16.30 -5.18
N ASN A 139 -6.93 -16.76 -6.25
CA ASN A 139 -7.84 -15.94 -7.03
C ASN A 139 -9.02 -15.44 -6.18
N PHE A 140 -9.58 -16.30 -5.34
CA PHE A 140 -10.64 -15.93 -4.42
C PHE A 140 -10.23 -14.81 -3.45
N ILE A 141 -9.02 -14.89 -2.86
CA ILE A 141 -8.48 -13.85 -1.97
C ILE A 141 -8.34 -12.52 -2.72
N VAL A 142 -7.81 -12.56 -3.95
CA VAL A 142 -7.63 -11.38 -4.79
C VAL A 142 -8.99 -10.77 -5.16
N ASP A 143 -9.97 -11.57 -5.58
CA ASP A 143 -11.31 -11.10 -5.92
C ASP A 143 -12.00 -10.43 -4.74
N LYS A 144 -11.84 -10.98 -3.53
CA LYS A 144 -12.35 -10.34 -2.31
C LYS A 144 -11.65 -9.03 -2.02
N ALA A 145 -10.33 -8.95 -2.18
CA ALA A 145 -9.58 -7.70 -1.99
C ALA A 145 -10.03 -6.60 -2.97
N VAL A 146 -10.26 -6.94 -4.24
CA VAL A 146 -10.78 -6.02 -5.27
C VAL A 146 -12.20 -5.58 -4.93
N THR A 147 -13.10 -6.54 -4.67
CA THR A 147 -14.54 -6.30 -4.39
C THR A 147 -14.73 -5.36 -3.19
N TYR A 148 -13.93 -5.55 -2.14
CA TYR A 148 -14.01 -4.74 -0.93
C TYR A 148 -13.08 -3.53 -0.95
N LYS A 149 -12.31 -3.31 -2.02
CA LYS A 149 -11.34 -2.20 -2.18
C LYS A 149 -10.33 -2.12 -1.03
N LEU A 150 -9.82 -3.26 -0.57
CA LEU A 150 -8.97 -3.35 0.61
C LEU A 150 -7.51 -2.96 0.36
N GLY A 151 -7.07 -2.92 -0.90
CA GLY A 151 -5.68 -2.67 -1.25
C GLY A 151 -4.70 -3.72 -0.73
N ALA A 152 -3.39 -3.44 -0.79
CA ALA A 152 -2.35 -4.38 -0.39
C ALA A 152 -2.36 -4.72 1.12
N ARG A 153 -2.71 -3.76 1.99
CA ARG A 153 -2.83 -4.02 3.44
C ARG A 153 -3.94 -4.99 3.76
N GLY A 154 -5.06 -4.90 3.07
CA GLY A 154 -6.19 -5.79 3.25
C GLY A 154 -5.90 -7.24 2.83
N LEU A 155 -4.97 -7.48 1.89
CA LEU A 155 -4.53 -8.84 1.57
C LEU A 155 -3.97 -9.57 2.78
N ARG A 156 -3.14 -8.90 3.59
CA ARG A 156 -2.59 -9.49 4.82
C ARG A 156 -3.72 -9.88 5.78
N SER A 157 -4.65 -8.97 6.03
CA SER A 157 -5.77 -9.23 6.94
C SER A 157 -6.72 -10.32 6.44
N LEU A 158 -6.90 -10.45 5.11
CA LEU A 158 -7.63 -11.58 4.52
C LEU A 158 -6.89 -12.90 4.76
N CYS A 159 -5.59 -12.95 4.54
CA CYS A 159 -4.78 -14.13 4.80
C CYS A 159 -4.77 -14.49 6.29
N GLU A 160 -4.65 -13.51 7.19
CA GLU A 160 -4.76 -13.73 8.63
C GLU A 160 -6.11 -14.34 9.00
N ALA A 161 -7.20 -13.81 8.47
CA ALA A 161 -8.54 -14.35 8.76
C ALA A 161 -8.73 -15.79 8.26
N ILE A 162 -8.05 -16.18 7.17
CA ILE A 162 -8.14 -17.53 6.61
C ILE A 162 -7.24 -18.51 7.37
N PHE A 163 -6.02 -18.10 7.75
CA PHE A 163 -5.00 -19.03 8.24
C PHE A 163 -4.86 -19.07 9.77
N SER A 164 -5.42 -18.10 10.52
CA SER A 164 -5.24 -18.01 11.97
C SER A 164 -5.66 -19.26 12.74
N ASP A 165 -6.81 -19.85 12.40
CA ASP A 165 -7.28 -21.05 13.07
C ASP A 165 -6.33 -22.22 12.82
N ALA A 166 -5.90 -22.42 11.57
CA ALA A 166 -4.94 -23.47 11.21
C ALA A 166 -3.58 -23.28 11.90
N MET A 167 -3.10 -22.02 12.01
CA MET A 167 -1.87 -21.73 12.75
C MET A 167 -1.96 -22.06 14.24
N PHE A 168 -3.17 -22.02 14.82
CA PHE A 168 -3.39 -22.38 16.23
C PHE A 168 -3.54 -23.88 16.42
N ASP A 169 -4.30 -24.54 15.54
CA ASP A 169 -4.73 -25.92 15.73
C ASP A 169 -3.64 -26.94 15.28
N LEU A 170 -3.00 -26.68 14.11
CA LEU A 170 -2.10 -27.64 13.48
C LEU A 170 -0.83 -28.00 14.30
N PRO A 171 -0.18 -27.06 15.00
CA PRO A 171 0.99 -27.41 15.83
C PRO A 171 0.69 -28.44 16.93
N SER A 172 -0.58 -28.53 17.35
CA SER A 172 -1.05 -29.48 18.37
C SER A 172 -1.66 -30.75 17.78
N SER A 173 -1.69 -30.87 16.45
CA SER A 173 -2.23 -32.03 15.74
C SER A 173 -1.12 -32.91 15.16
N ASP A 174 -1.48 -34.12 14.70
CA ASP A 174 -0.57 -35.01 13.97
C ASP A 174 -0.52 -34.71 12.47
N GLU A 175 -1.30 -33.73 12.00
CA GLU A 175 -1.34 -33.33 10.60
C GLU A 175 -0.07 -32.58 10.20
N LYS A 176 0.61 -33.06 9.15
CA LYS A 176 1.86 -32.49 8.63
C LYS A 176 1.69 -31.79 7.29
N GLU A 177 0.50 -31.80 6.73
CA GLU A 177 0.17 -31.15 5.46
C GLU A 177 -1.04 -30.25 5.63
N PHE A 178 -0.93 -29.03 5.15
CA PHE A 178 -2.04 -28.08 5.13
C PHE A 178 -2.26 -27.52 3.72
N HIS A 179 -3.29 -28.02 3.06
CA HIS A 179 -3.69 -27.57 1.74
C HIS A 179 -4.89 -26.64 1.80
N VAL A 180 -4.69 -25.38 1.38
CA VAL A 180 -5.75 -24.38 1.35
C VAL A 180 -6.51 -24.45 0.03
N SER A 181 -7.68 -25.06 0.04
CA SER A 181 -8.62 -25.05 -1.10
C SER A 181 -9.46 -23.76 -1.09
N ARG A 182 -10.17 -23.52 -2.19
CA ARG A 182 -11.14 -22.44 -2.29
C ARG A 182 -12.22 -22.54 -1.23
N GLU A 183 -12.79 -23.75 -1.06
CA GLU A 183 -13.87 -24.01 -0.10
C GLU A 183 -13.40 -23.71 1.33
N TYR A 184 -12.18 -24.07 1.67
CA TYR A 184 -11.58 -23.73 2.96
C TYR A 184 -11.51 -22.21 3.15
N ALA A 185 -10.98 -21.47 2.17
CA ALA A 185 -10.86 -20.02 2.24
C ALA A 185 -12.24 -19.33 2.36
N GLU A 186 -13.25 -19.83 1.62
CA GLU A 186 -14.63 -19.35 1.69
C GLU A 186 -15.24 -19.58 3.09
N SER A 187 -15.03 -20.76 3.69
CA SER A 187 -15.56 -21.11 5.00
C SER A 187 -15.06 -20.20 6.12
N LYS A 188 -13.80 -19.71 6.00
CA LYS A 188 -13.17 -18.84 7.00
C LYS A 188 -13.52 -17.36 6.83
N LEU A 189 -13.92 -16.92 5.63
CA LEU A 189 -14.28 -15.53 5.36
C LEU A 189 -15.79 -15.29 5.48
N SER A 190 -16.27 -15.09 6.70
CA SER A 190 -17.64 -14.67 6.92
C SER A 190 -17.88 -13.23 6.44
N ILE A 191 -19.14 -12.91 6.05
CA ILE A 191 -19.56 -11.55 5.66
C ILE A 191 -19.27 -10.53 6.78
N ALA A 192 -19.38 -10.94 8.03
CA ALA A 192 -19.10 -10.09 9.20
C ALA A 192 -17.60 -9.77 9.33
N ALA A 193 -16.71 -10.73 9.07
CA ALA A 193 -15.27 -10.52 9.05
C ALA A 193 -14.86 -9.55 7.94
N LEU A 194 -15.40 -9.71 6.74
CA LEU A 194 -15.15 -8.82 5.60
C LEU A 194 -15.62 -7.37 5.85
N LYS A 195 -16.76 -7.18 6.50
CA LYS A 195 -17.24 -5.83 6.89
C LYS A 195 -16.33 -5.16 7.92
N LYS A 196 -15.81 -5.92 8.90
CA LYS A 196 -14.82 -5.40 9.86
C LYS A 196 -13.52 -4.98 9.17
N LEU A 197 -13.02 -5.78 8.25
CA LEU A 197 -11.81 -5.46 7.47
C LEU A 197 -11.97 -4.17 6.65
N LYS A 198 -13.15 -3.98 6.03
CA LYS A 198 -13.45 -2.75 5.28
C LYS A 198 -13.52 -1.50 6.16
N ALA A 199 -13.96 -1.63 7.42
CA ALA A 199 -14.03 -0.50 8.36
C ALA A 199 -12.67 -0.13 8.94
N ALA A 200 -11.66 -1.02 8.84
CA ALA A 200 -10.30 -0.83 9.36
C ALA A 200 -9.29 -0.38 8.28
N SER A 201 -9.71 -0.37 7.01
CA SER A 201 -8.92 0.10 5.84
C SER A 201 -9.20 1.54 5.51
#